data_d7b15a8fc3ce3d3d66a16f8f36d0c313
#
_entry.id   d7b15a8fc3ce3d3d66a16f8f36d0c313
#
_cell.length_a   1.000
_cell.length_b   1.000
_cell.length_c   1.000
_cell.angle_alpha   90.00
_cell.angle_beta   90.00
_cell.angle_gamma   90.00
#
_symmetry.space_group_name_H-M   'P 1'
#
loop_
_entity.id
_entity.type
_entity.pdbx_description
1 polymer ?
#
loop_
_entity_poly.entity_id
_entity_poly.type
_entity_poly.pdbx_seq_one_letter_code
_entity_poly.pdbx_strand_id
1 'polypeptide(L)'
;MRQSYLKNAALLTGSDIVLRLAGMGLRIYLANALGGEGMGLYQMVLAVYSLFVTLATAGVSAASTRLMAEELTGPPARARGMLARLCAAALGLGCAALAGQWLLAPLAARWWLGDLRAAAALRAAAFGMPFMAVSAVLRGFFVARQRVGPNVASQLAEQAFRIGVMAAALELTAGRDIGVRCAVVLGATAASEALSAVLMAGFCKREAPRAFGHDRAQAPLHAGRRLWEILWPVGGGRCVASALHTAENMLAPACLTVYLGRRAAAVAQYGVLKGMALPLVHFPFGLLGSLGVLLMPEIARAHLQADSRRLEALLGRMLKLTMYVSALAGAVFWVWGRPLAAALYGSPEAGGYLEILAPAMPLLYLESMVDGAMKGMGEQKAAFRYSVWDSILRIAGVAALLPWMGMRGFLLVMILSSLFTCMANTRRLLAAAGLRPDWAGWVAGPVLASGAAALAGWGLRQALAAPLGAGRGMQLLAVAAGGAGMCAACLAAGWPLGLGAELREACRAAPRERKGKPESSGHRL
;
A
#
# COMPACT_ATOMS: atom_id res chain seq x y z
N MET A 1 10.96 -10.13 27.29
CA MET A 1 11.14 -9.41 26.00
C MET A 1 10.59 -10.18 24.81
N ARG A 2 10.91 -11.47 24.60
CA ARG A 2 10.50 -12.26 23.42
C ARG A 2 8.99 -12.48 23.26
N GLN A 3 8.25 -12.74 24.36
CA GLN A 3 6.78 -12.87 24.33
C GLN A 3 6.06 -11.56 23.98
N SER A 4 6.54 -10.43 24.46
CA SER A 4 5.99 -9.11 24.12
C SER A 4 6.19 -8.77 22.64
N TYR A 5 7.33 -9.15 22.06
CA TYR A 5 7.61 -8.95 20.64
C TYR A 5 6.68 -9.77 19.74
N LEU A 6 6.49 -11.06 20.04
CA LEU A 6 5.58 -11.94 19.29
C LEU A 6 4.12 -11.46 19.37
N LYS A 7 3.68 -11.04 20.56
CA LYS A 7 2.33 -10.49 20.78
C LYS A 7 2.14 -9.20 19.96
N ASN A 8 3.12 -8.31 19.95
CA ASN A 8 3.06 -7.08 19.17
C ASN A 8 3.08 -7.36 17.66
N ALA A 9 3.88 -8.31 17.20
CA ALA A 9 3.91 -8.71 15.79
C ALA A 9 2.58 -9.34 15.34
N ALA A 10 2.01 -10.24 16.14
CA ALA A 10 0.71 -10.85 15.85
C ALA A 10 -0.42 -9.81 15.84
N LEU A 11 -0.41 -8.86 16.78
CA LEU A 11 -1.37 -7.77 16.85
C LEU A 11 -1.29 -6.88 15.59
N LEU A 12 -0.06 -6.52 15.17
CA LEU A 12 0.16 -5.73 13.95
C LEU A 12 -0.33 -6.46 12.70
N THR A 13 0.07 -7.72 12.53
CA THR A 13 -0.32 -8.51 11.35
C THR A 13 -1.83 -8.73 11.30
N GLY A 14 -2.44 -9.10 12.43
CA GLY A 14 -3.89 -9.29 12.51
C GLY A 14 -4.67 -8.00 12.22
N SER A 15 -4.24 -6.88 12.80
CA SER A 15 -4.88 -5.58 12.54
C SER A 15 -4.70 -5.12 11.09
N ASP A 16 -3.54 -5.36 10.47
CA ASP A 16 -3.29 -5.01 9.08
C ASP A 16 -4.22 -5.76 8.12
N ILE A 17 -4.45 -7.06 8.37
CA ILE A 17 -5.41 -7.87 7.60
C ILE A 17 -6.83 -7.31 7.74
N VAL A 18 -7.29 -7.01 8.96
CA VAL A 18 -8.62 -6.44 9.21
C VAL A 18 -8.78 -5.10 8.50
N LEU A 19 -7.79 -4.22 8.61
CA LEU A 19 -7.80 -2.91 7.94
C LEU A 19 -7.82 -3.03 6.41
N ARG A 20 -7.11 -3.99 5.84
CA ARG A 20 -7.12 -4.25 4.38
C ARG A 20 -8.49 -4.76 3.90
N LEU A 21 -9.08 -5.71 4.62
CA LEU A 21 -10.42 -6.21 4.30
C LEU A 21 -11.47 -5.12 4.42
N ALA A 22 -11.46 -4.36 5.50
CA ALA A 22 -12.36 -3.23 5.72
C ALA A 22 -12.17 -2.12 4.66
N GLY A 23 -10.90 -1.82 4.32
CA GLY A 23 -10.57 -0.87 3.26
C GLY A 23 -11.04 -1.32 1.87
N MET A 24 -10.93 -2.62 1.57
CA MET A 24 -11.44 -3.17 0.31
C MET A 24 -12.97 -3.13 0.27
N GLY A 25 -13.65 -3.52 1.35
CA GLY A 25 -15.11 -3.41 1.47
C GLY A 25 -15.60 -1.98 1.26
N LEU A 26 -14.94 -1.00 1.87
CA LEU A 26 -15.24 0.42 1.68
C LEU A 26 -15.06 0.85 0.22
N ARG A 27 -13.99 0.41 -0.47
CA ARG A 27 -13.76 0.73 -1.89
C ARG A 27 -14.84 0.14 -2.79
N ILE A 28 -15.27 -1.10 -2.52
CA ILE A 28 -16.38 -1.73 -3.24
C ILE A 28 -17.67 -0.93 -3.04
N TYR A 29 -17.96 -0.53 -1.81
CA TYR A 29 -19.11 0.31 -1.50
C TYR A 29 -19.06 1.66 -2.24
N LEU A 30 -17.91 2.36 -2.17
CA LEU A 30 -17.71 3.64 -2.87
C LEU A 30 -17.87 3.50 -4.38
N ALA A 31 -17.31 2.44 -4.98
CA ALA A 31 -17.41 2.20 -6.41
C ALA A 31 -18.85 1.97 -6.87
N ASN A 32 -19.64 1.21 -6.10
CA ASN A 32 -21.07 1.01 -6.36
C ASN A 32 -21.88 2.30 -6.14
N ALA A 33 -21.53 3.10 -5.14
CA ALA A 33 -22.25 4.33 -4.83
C ALA A 33 -21.92 5.48 -5.80
N LEU A 34 -20.65 5.67 -6.18
CA LEU A 34 -20.20 6.79 -7.02
C LEU A 34 -20.23 6.46 -8.53
N GLY A 35 -20.21 5.17 -8.89
CA GLY A 35 -20.08 4.74 -10.29
C GLY A 35 -18.69 5.04 -10.88
N GLY A 36 -18.51 4.77 -12.18
CA GLY A 36 -17.22 4.94 -12.86
C GLY A 36 -16.74 6.39 -12.91
N GLU A 37 -17.62 7.33 -13.29
CA GLU A 37 -17.27 8.76 -13.37
C GLU A 37 -16.93 9.34 -12.01
N GLY A 38 -17.72 9.05 -10.96
CA GLY A 38 -17.45 9.51 -9.62
C GLY A 38 -16.16 8.92 -9.05
N MET A 39 -15.89 7.64 -9.30
CA MET A 39 -14.61 7.02 -8.93
C MET A 39 -13.42 7.64 -9.67
N GLY A 40 -13.60 8.01 -10.93
CA GLY A 40 -12.57 8.72 -11.70
C GLY A 40 -12.25 10.09 -11.12
N LEU A 41 -13.27 10.89 -10.83
CA LEU A 41 -13.11 12.19 -10.17
C LEU A 41 -12.45 12.03 -8.79
N TYR A 42 -12.92 11.06 -8.01
CA TYR A 42 -12.33 10.74 -6.70
C TYR A 42 -10.83 10.38 -6.80
N GLN A 43 -10.43 9.53 -7.75
CA GLN A 43 -9.04 9.14 -7.94
C GLN A 43 -8.15 10.30 -8.42
N MET A 44 -8.67 11.17 -9.29
CA MET A 44 -7.94 12.38 -9.71
C MET A 44 -7.72 13.33 -8.54
N VAL A 45 -8.75 13.56 -7.71
CA VAL A 45 -8.63 14.39 -6.49
C VAL A 45 -7.63 13.77 -5.52
N LEU A 46 -7.67 12.44 -5.32
CA LEU A 46 -6.71 11.73 -4.47
C LEU A 46 -5.26 11.85 -4.98
N ALA A 47 -5.04 11.93 -6.29
CA ALA A 47 -3.70 12.12 -6.84
C ALA A 47 -3.11 13.48 -6.44
N VAL A 48 -3.88 14.56 -6.54
CA VAL A 48 -3.47 15.90 -6.07
C VAL A 48 -3.30 15.91 -4.56
N TYR A 49 -4.30 15.39 -3.84
CA TYR A 49 -4.26 15.30 -2.38
C TYR A 49 -3.02 14.55 -1.87
N SER A 50 -2.64 13.44 -2.52
CA SER A 50 -1.46 12.65 -2.12
C SER A 50 -0.15 13.43 -2.22
N LEU A 51 -0.03 14.36 -3.17
CA LEU A 51 1.13 15.25 -3.28
C LEU A 51 1.24 16.15 -2.04
N PHE A 52 0.14 16.83 -1.66
CA PHE A 52 0.15 17.71 -0.50
C PHE A 52 0.28 16.93 0.83
N VAL A 53 -0.32 15.76 0.95
CA VAL A 53 -0.10 14.84 2.08
C VAL A 53 1.37 14.46 2.18
N THR A 54 2.02 14.16 1.05
CA THR A 54 3.45 13.84 1.04
C THR A 54 4.27 15.03 1.52
N LEU A 55 3.97 16.24 1.07
CA LEU A 55 4.63 17.47 1.56
C LEU A 55 4.46 17.66 3.07
N ALA A 56 3.26 17.37 3.61
CA ALA A 56 2.96 17.52 5.03
C ALA A 56 3.60 16.44 5.92
N THR A 57 3.74 15.21 5.42
CA THR A 57 4.05 14.03 6.25
C THR A 57 5.37 13.33 5.89
N ALA A 58 5.95 13.63 4.71
CA ALA A 58 7.17 12.97 4.24
C ALA A 58 8.34 13.22 5.22
N GLY A 59 8.90 12.14 5.72
CA GLY A 59 9.98 12.18 6.69
C GLY A 59 9.56 12.45 8.14
N VAL A 60 8.37 13.02 8.40
CA VAL A 60 7.92 13.39 9.76
C VAL A 60 7.85 12.17 10.67
N SER A 61 7.24 11.07 10.23
CA SER A 61 7.15 9.84 11.03
C SER A 61 8.52 9.21 11.28
N ALA A 62 9.41 9.20 10.29
CA ALA A 62 10.78 8.68 10.43
C ALA A 62 11.61 9.54 11.37
N ALA A 63 11.52 10.87 11.23
CA ALA A 63 12.18 11.82 12.12
C ALA A 63 11.68 11.68 13.56
N SER A 64 10.36 11.57 13.75
CA SER A 64 9.77 11.36 15.07
C SER A 64 10.26 10.07 15.71
N THR A 65 10.21 8.95 14.98
CA THR A 65 10.66 7.65 15.51
C THR A 65 12.14 7.70 15.92
N ARG A 66 13.01 8.26 15.07
CA ARG A 66 14.44 8.32 15.33
C ARG A 66 14.78 9.28 16.47
N LEU A 67 14.33 10.54 16.39
CA LEU A 67 14.64 11.55 17.40
C LEU A 67 14.04 11.21 18.76
N MET A 68 12.83 10.63 18.79
CA MET A 68 12.24 10.18 20.04
C MET A 68 12.97 8.97 20.63
N ALA A 69 13.45 8.02 19.80
CA ALA A 69 14.25 6.90 20.31
C ALA A 69 15.56 7.38 20.93
N GLU A 70 16.20 8.39 20.35
CA GLU A 70 17.42 9.00 20.89
C GLU A 70 17.15 9.76 22.20
N GLU A 71 16.11 10.61 22.26
CA GLU A 71 15.84 11.45 23.45
C GLU A 71 15.19 10.68 24.61
N LEU A 72 14.51 9.57 24.36
CA LEU A 72 13.95 8.71 25.41
C LEU A 72 15.02 7.97 26.24
N THR A 73 16.26 7.92 25.77
CA THR A 73 17.42 7.42 26.55
C THR A 73 18.05 8.48 27.44
N GLY A 74 17.67 9.75 27.27
CA GLY A 74 18.17 10.90 27.99
C GLY A 74 17.18 11.44 29.04
N PRO A 75 17.42 12.70 29.52
CA PRO A 75 16.54 13.33 30.51
C PRO A 75 15.09 13.44 30.03
N PRO A 76 14.08 13.05 30.84
CA PRO A 76 12.68 13.06 30.47
C PRO A 76 12.17 14.44 30.01
N ALA A 77 12.64 15.52 30.59
CA ALA A 77 12.31 16.88 30.18
C ALA A 77 12.68 17.20 28.73
N ARG A 78 13.81 16.66 28.23
CA ARG A 78 14.24 16.83 26.83
C ARG A 78 13.37 16.04 25.87
N ALA A 79 13.03 14.80 26.20
CA ALA A 79 12.14 13.98 25.39
C ALA A 79 10.74 14.63 25.24
N ARG A 80 10.21 15.21 26.33
CA ARG A 80 8.96 15.97 26.30
C ARG A 80 9.08 17.21 25.42
N GLY A 81 10.18 17.97 25.55
CA GLY A 81 10.45 19.15 24.73
C GLY A 81 10.63 18.83 23.25
N MET A 82 11.30 17.71 22.93
CA MET A 82 11.45 17.22 21.54
C MET A 82 10.09 16.86 20.94
N LEU A 83 9.24 16.09 21.65
CA LEU A 83 7.91 15.73 21.16
C LEU A 83 7.05 16.97 20.88
N ALA A 84 7.06 17.96 21.77
CA ALA A 84 6.33 19.20 21.58
C ALA A 84 6.78 19.95 20.31
N ARG A 85 8.09 20.04 20.07
CA ARG A 85 8.64 20.66 18.85
C ARG A 85 8.33 19.88 17.58
N LEU A 86 8.39 18.56 17.63
CA LEU A 86 7.99 17.71 16.52
C LEU A 86 6.51 17.90 16.16
N CYS A 87 5.62 17.94 17.17
CA CYS A 87 4.20 18.22 16.96
C CYS A 87 3.96 19.63 16.40
N ALA A 88 4.65 20.64 16.91
CA ALA A 88 4.55 22.01 16.41
C ALA A 88 5.03 22.14 14.95
N ALA A 89 6.15 21.53 14.61
CA ALA A 89 6.68 21.50 13.24
C ALA A 89 5.74 20.74 12.29
N ALA A 90 5.22 19.59 12.70
CA ALA A 90 4.28 18.81 11.93
C ALA A 90 2.95 19.56 11.71
N LEU A 91 2.46 20.23 12.75
CA LEU A 91 1.27 21.09 12.64
C LEU A 91 1.52 22.24 11.66
N GLY A 92 2.68 22.90 11.74
CA GLY A 92 3.08 23.96 10.80
C GLY A 92 3.13 23.48 9.35
N LEU A 93 3.77 22.32 9.09
CA LEU A 93 3.82 21.70 7.76
C LEU A 93 2.42 21.28 7.28
N GLY A 94 1.62 20.70 8.15
CA GLY A 94 0.23 20.32 7.85
C GLY A 94 -0.66 21.51 7.53
N CYS A 95 -0.55 22.62 8.28
CA CYS A 95 -1.26 23.86 8.01
C CYS A 95 -0.79 24.54 6.72
N ALA A 96 0.51 24.50 6.43
CA ALA A 96 1.06 25.02 5.18
C ALA A 96 0.54 24.22 3.98
N ALA A 97 0.51 22.88 4.07
CA ALA A 97 -0.04 22.01 3.05
C ALA A 97 -1.56 22.21 2.87
N LEU A 98 -2.32 22.36 3.96
CA LEU A 98 -3.74 22.73 3.94
C LEU A 98 -3.94 24.04 3.19
N ALA A 99 -3.24 25.10 3.59
CA ALA A 99 -3.35 26.41 2.97
C ALA A 99 -2.98 26.35 1.48
N GLY A 100 -1.87 25.67 1.14
CA GLY A 100 -1.44 25.47 -0.23
C GLY A 100 -2.50 24.76 -1.08
N GLN A 101 -3.01 23.60 -0.62
CA GLN A 101 -4.05 22.87 -1.35
C GLN A 101 -5.36 23.65 -1.42
N TRP A 102 -5.77 24.31 -0.33
CA TRP A 102 -7.04 25.03 -0.28
C TRP A 102 -7.05 26.23 -1.23
N LEU A 103 -5.95 26.99 -1.27
CA LEU A 103 -5.77 28.13 -2.17
C LEU A 103 -5.60 27.71 -3.63
N LEU A 104 -4.85 26.63 -3.87
CA LEU A 104 -4.59 26.11 -5.22
C LEU A 104 -5.73 25.23 -5.74
N ALA A 105 -6.71 24.84 -4.92
CA ALA A 105 -7.81 23.96 -5.31
C ALA A 105 -8.58 24.43 -6.57
N PRO A 106 -8.99 25.70 -6.72
CA PRO A 106 -9.69 26.14 -7.92
C PRO A 106 -8.77 26.10 -9.16
N LEU A 107 -7.49 26.45 -8.99
CA LEU A 107 -6.50 26.41 -10.06
C LEU A 107 -6.23 24.95 -10.50
N ALA A 108 -6.02 24.06 -9.55
CA ALA A 108 -5.85 22.65 -9.79
C ALA A 108 -7.08 22.02 -10.47
N ALA A 109 -8.27 22.35 -9.99
CA ALA A 109 -9.52 21.87 -10.58
C ALA A 109 -9.69 22.34 -12.03
N ARG A 110 -9.35 23.59 -12.34
CA ARG A 110 -9.49 24.17 -13.68
C ARG A 110 -8.41 23.70 -14.64
N TRP A 111 -7.14 23.79 -14.25
CA TRP A 111 -6.01 23.59 -15.16
C TRP A 111 -5.48 22.15 -15.16
N TRP A 112 -5.46 21.50 -14.01
CA TRP A 112 -4.91 20.15 -13.88
C TRP A 112 -5.98 19.07 -14.07
N LEU A 113 -7.08 19.20 -13.33
CA LEU A 113 -8.16 18.23 -13.41
C LEU A 113 -9.15 18.55 -14.53
N GLY A 114 -9.26 19.82 -14.96
CA GLY A 114 -10.20 20.33 -15.95
C GLY A 114 -11.66 20.08 -15.57
N ASP A 115 -11.95 19.86 -14.29
CA ASP A 115 -13.29 19.66 -13.75
C ASP A 115 -13.45 20.48 -12.48
N LEU A 116 -14.23 21.56 -12.58
CA LEU A 116 -14.45 22.48 -11.45
C LEU A 116 -15.15 21.82 -10.27
N ARG A 117 -15.86 20.71 -10.49
CA ARG A 117 -16.50 19.93 -9.42
C ARG A 117 -15.48 19.38 -8.42
N ALA A 118 -14.24 19.18 -8.85
CA ALA A 118 -13.14 18.72 -7.98
C ALA A 118 -12.69 19.76 -6.94
N ALA A 119 -12.95 21.06 -7.16
CA ALA A 119 -12.46 22.11 -6.25
C ALA A 119 -13.01 21.96 -4.83
N ALA A 120 -14.31 21.67 -4.69
CA ALA A 120 -14.95 21.46 -3.39
C ALA A 120 -14.35 20.22 -2.69
N ALA A 121 -14.13 19.14 -3.45
CA ALA A 121 -13.55 17.91 -2.96
C ALA A 121 -12.08 18.08 -2.49
N LEU A 122 -11.26 18.83 -3.24
CA LEU A 122 -9.89 19.20 -2.85
C LEU A 122 -9.87 20.03 -1.56
N ARG A 123 -10.76 21.02 -1.44
CA ARG A 123 -10.86 21.84 -0.24
C ARG A 123 -11.28 21.01 0.98
N ALA A 124 -12.27 20.13 0.82
CA ALA A 124 -12.73 19.25 1.89
C ALA A 124 -11.61 18.31 2.38
N ALA A 125 -10.85 17.72 1.45
CA ALA A 125 -9.72 16.85 1.79
C ALA A 125 -8.60 17.58 2.54
N ALA A 126 -8.34 18.86 2.21
CA ALA A 126 -7.25 19.64 2.79
C ALA A 126 -7.32 19.73 4.33
N PHE A 127 -8.54 19.80 4.89
CA PHE A 127 -8.73 19.91 6.35
C PHE A 127 -8.15 18.74 7.14
N GLY A 128 -7.95 17.57 6.53
CA GLY A 128 -7.33 16.41 7.18
C GLY A 128 -5.83 16.54 7.41
N MET A 129 -5.11 17.38 6.66
CA MET A 129 -3.64 17.41 6.62
C MET A 129 -2.97 17.75 7.95
N PRO A 130 -3.37 18.78 8.72
CA PRO A 130 -2.77 19.07 10.01
C PRO A 130 -2.90 17.91 10.99
N PHE A 131 -4.07 17.25 10.99
CA PHE A 131 -4.34 16.10 11.84
C PHE A 131 -3.49 14.88 11.47
N MET A 132 -3.35 14.60 10.16
CA MET A 132 -2.46 13.54 9.66
C MET A 132 -1.01 13.78 10.07
N ALA A 133 -0.51 15.00 9.93
CA ALA A 133 0.87 15.34 10.25
C ALA A 133 1.16 15.16 11.75
N VAL A 134 0.26 15.63 12.63
CA VAL A 134 0.39 15.44 14.08
C VAL A 134 0.26 13.95 14.45
N SER A 135 -0.71 13.23 13.87
CA SER A 135 -0.85 11.78 14.09
C SER A 135 0.40 11.01 13.70
N ALA A 136 1.08 11.40 12.59
CA ALA A 136 2.33 10.78 12.17
C ALA A 136 3.45 10.92 13.22
N VAL A 137 3.56 12.08 13.87
CA VAL A 137 4.52 12.30 14.99
C VAL A 137 4.17 11.41 16.17
N LEU A 138 2.91 11.40 16.60
CA LEU A 138 2.48 10.64 17.77
C LEU A 138 2.62 9.12 17.55
N ARG A 139 2.32 8.64 16.34
CA ARG A 139 2.58 7.24 15.94
C ARG A 139 4.07 6.92 16.01
N GLY A 140 4.95 7.82 15.53
CA GLY A 140 6.40 7.69 15.64
C GLY A 140 6.89 7.60 17.08
N PHE A 141 6.34 8.41 17.99
CA PHE A 141 6.61 8.33 19.43
C PHE A 141 6.27 6.96 20.03
N PHE A 142 5.09 6.40 19.72
CA PHE A 142 4.71 5.08 20.22
C PHE A 142 5.56 3.95 19.61
N VAL A 143 5.99 4.08 18.36
CA VAL A 143 6.93 3.14 17.73
C VAL A 143 8.30 3.19 18.43
N ALA A 144 8.83 4.39 18.73
CA ALA A 144 10.06 4.57 19.47
C ALA A 144 10.00 3.91 20.86
N ARG A 145 8.84 3.92 21.50
CA ARG A 145 8.60 3.24 22.79
C ARG A 145 8.29 1.75 22.67
N GLN A 146 8.29 1.19 21.46
CA GLN A 146 7.90 -0.20 21.20
C GLN A 146 6.49 -0.57 21.68
N ARG A 147 5.59 0.43 21.79
CA ARG A 147 4.18 0.27 22.18
C ARG A 147 3.28 0.38 20.97
N VAL A 148 2.87 -0.74 20.43
CA VAL A 148 2.10 -0.81 19.16
C VAL A 148 0.60 -0.67 19.38
N GLY A 149 0.10 -1.04 20.57
CA GLY A 149 -1.34 -1.07 20.90
C GLY A 149 -2.08 0.24 20.59
N PRO A 150 -1.60 1.42 21.03
CA PRO A 150 -2.22 2.70 20.71
C PRO A 150 -2.34 2.99 19.22
N ASN A 151 -1.31 2.64 18.43
CA ASN A 151 -1.32 2.82 16.98
C ASN A 151 -2.39 1.96 16.32
N VAL A 152 -2.48 0.67 16.70
CA VAL A 152 -3.49 -0.26 16.20
C VAL A 152 -4.90 0.19 16.58
N ALA A 153 -5.13 0.53 17.85
CA ALA A 153 -6.44 0.98 18.33
C ALA A 153 -6.91 2.25 17.61
N SER A 154 -6.01 3.23 17.42
CA SER A 154 -6.30 4.46 16.68
C SER A 154 -6.67 4.17 15.22
N GLN A 155 -5.93 3.30 14.53
CA GLN A 155 -6.19 2.96 13.12
C GLN A 155 -7.51 2.20 12.93
N LEU A 156 -7.82 1.25 13.83
CA LEU A 156 -9.09 0.52 13.78
C LEU A 156 -10.28 1.45 14.05
N ALA A 157 -10.19 2.32 15.05
CA ALA A 157 -11.22 3.30 15.34
C ALA A 157 -11.40 4.32 14.21
N GLU A 158 -10.30 4.82 13.64
CA GLU A 158 -10.30 5.69 12.46
C GLU A 158 -11.02 5.03 11.29
N GLN A 159 -10.68 3.77 10.97
CA GLN A 159 -11.28 3.04 9.86
C GLN A 159 -12.76 2.76 10.07
N ALA A 160 -13.17 2.35 11.28
CA ALA A 160 -14.57 2.11 11.60
C ALA A 160 -15.39 3.41 11.50
N PHE A 161 -14.87 4.52 12.04
CA PHE A 161 -15.49 5.83 11.93
C PHE A 161 -15.58 6.31 10.50
N ARG A 162 -14.50 6.14 9.71
CA ARG A 162 -14.46 6.47 8.28
C ARG A 162 -15.56 5.75 7.51
N ILE A 163 -15.71 4.45 7.71
CA ILE A 163 -16.75 3.65 7.06
C ILE A 163 -18.14 4.16 7.43
N GLY A 164 -18.40 4.36 8.72
CA GLY A 164 -19.70 4.84 9.19
C GLY A 164 -20.07 6.22 8.67
N VAL A 165 -19.14 7.18 8.75
CA VAL A 165 -19.38 8.56 8.29
C VAL A 165 -19.51 8.61 6.77
N MET A 166 -18.69 7.87 6.02
CA MET A 166 -18.81 7.83 4.56
C MET A 166 -20.13 7.21 4.11
N ALA A 167 -20.56 6.12 4.74
CA ALA A 167 -21.84 5.51 4.43
C ALA A 167 -23.00 6.47 4.69
N ALA A 168 -23.06 7.05 5.89
CA ALA A 168 -24.08 8.04 6.23
C ALA A 168 -24.08 9.26 5.31
N ALA A 169 -22.89 9.76 4.98
CA ALA A 169 -22.70 10.91 4.12
C ALA A 169 -23.15 10.66 2.67
N LEU A 170 -22.90 9.46 2.13
CA LEU A 170 -23.34 9.08 0.79
C LEU A 170 -24.86 8.90 0.72
N GLU A 171 -25.48 8.33 1.75
CA GLU A 171 -26.94 8.22 1.84
C GLU A 171 -27.60 9.61 1.92
N LEU A 172 -27.08 10.52 2.76
CA LEU A 172 -27.59 11.89 2.88
C LEU A 172 -27.41 12.72 1.60
N THR A 173 -26.49 12.34 0.74
CA THR A 173 -26.22 13.02 -0.54
C THR A 173 -26.69 12.19 -1.74
N ALA A 174 -27.55 11.21 -1.54
CA ALA A 174 -28.17 10.46 -2.63
C ALA A 174 -28.94 11.40 -3.57
N GLY A 175 -28.67 11.27 -4.88
CA GLY A 175 -29.26 12.16 -5.88
C GLY A 175 -28.61 13.54 -6.06
N ARG A 176 -27.59 13.89 -5.24
CA ARG A 176 -26.80 15.12 -5.46
C ARG A 176 -25.75 14.92 -6.55
N ASP A 177 -25.22 16.04 -7.05
CA ASP A 177 -24.13 16.03 -8.04
C ASP A 177 -22.89 15.24 -7.56
N ILE A 178 -22.20 14.60 -8.51
CA ILE A 178 -21.01 13.77 -8.25
C ILE A 178 -19.91 14.57 -7.51
N GLY A 179 -19.73 15.85 -7.84
CA GLY A 179 -18.76 16.71 -7.17
C GLY A 179 -19.07 16.88 -5.68
N VAL A 180 -20.34 17.06 -5.31
CA VAL A 180 -20.78 17.16 -3.91
C VAL A 180 -20.55 15.84 -3.20
N ARG A 181 -20.90 14.72 -3.81
CA ARG A 181 -20.70 13.38 -3.24
C ARG A 181 -19.22 13.07 -3.01
N CYS A 182 -18.35 13.41 -3.96
CA CYS A 182 -16.90 13.30 -3.78
C CYS A 182 -16.37 14.21 -2.66
N ALA A 183 -16.87 15.44 -2.56
CA ALA A 183 -16.45 16.37 -1.51
C ALA A 183 -16.83 15.86 -0.11
N VAL A 184 -18.02 15.28 0.04
CA VAL A 184 -18.49 14.74 1.30
C VAL A 184 -17.71 13.49 1.71
N VAL A 185 -17.39 12.59 0.76
CA VAL A 185 -16.52 11.41 0.99
C VAL A 185 -15.13 11.84 1.48
N LEU A 186 -14.53 12.86 0.87
CA LEU A 186 -13.22 13.37 1.27
C LEU A 186 -13.28 14.18 2.58
N GLY A 187 -14.38 14.86 2.85
CA GLY A 187 -14.64 15.47 4.14
C GLY A 187 -14.76 14.45 5.26
N ALA A 188 -15.43 13.31 5.01
CA ALA A 188 -15.48 12.19 5.93
C ALA A 188 -14.08 11.59 6.20
N THR A 189 -13.21 11.54 5.18
CA THR A 189 -11.81 11.17 5.37
C THR A 189 -11.10 12.16 6.30
N ALA A 190 -11.23 13.45 6.07
CA ALA A 190 -10.63 14.49 6.92
C ALA A 190 -11.13 14.41 8.36
N ALA A 191 -12.43 14.15 8.58
CA ALA A 191 -13.02 13.96 9.90
C ALA A 191 -12.43 12.71 10.60
N SER A 192 -12.23 11.60 9.87
CA SER A 192 -11.61 10.40 10.43
C SER A 192 -10.15 10.61 10.84
N GLU A 193 -9.40 11.40 10.09
CA GLU A 193 -8.03 11.79 10.47
C GLU A 193 -8.00 12.67 11.72
N ALA A 194 -8.99 13.58 11.86
CA ALA A 194 -9.14 14.39 13.08
C ALA A 194 -9.44 13.50 14.30
N LEU A 195 -10.32 12.51 14.17
CA LEU A 195 -10.58 11.54 15.24
C LEU A 195 -9.30 10.77 15.61
N SER A 196 -8.55 10.30 14.62
CA SER A 196 -7.28 9.61 14.83
C SER A 196 -6.29 10.48 15.62
N ALA A 197 -6.16 11.76 15.25
CA ALA A 197 -5.28 12.70 15.95
C ALA A 197 -5.72 12.90 17.42
N VAL A 198 -7.02 13.05 17.66
CA VAL A 198 -7.58 13.20 19.02
C VAL A 198 -7.31 11.95 19.87
N LEU A 199 -7.56 10.76 19.31
CA LEU A 199 -7.28 9.50 20.00
C LEU A 199 -5.80 9.34 20.32
N MET A 200 -4.91 9.61 19.34
CA MET A 200 -3.48 9.53 19.54
C MET A 200 -2.98 10.54 20.58
N ALA A 201 -3.52 11.77 20.58
CA ALA A 201 -3.21 12.77 21.61
C ALA A 201 -3.71 12.32 22.99
N GLY A 202 -4.90 11.70 23.06
CA GLY A 202 -5.43 11.11 24.30
C GLY A 202 -4.55 9.99 24.85
N PHE A 203 -4.12 9.06 24.01
CA PHE A 203 -3.17 8.02 24.41
C PHE A 203 -1.83 8.59 24.83
N CYS A 204 -1.33 9.62 24.12
CA CYS A 204 -0.09 10.31 24.49
C CYS A 204 -0.21 11.00 25.86
N LYS A 205 -1.31 11.70 26.14
CA LYS A 205 -1.56 12.33 27.43
C LYS A 205 -1.58 11.30 28.59
N ARG A 206 -2.20 10.15 28.39
CA ARG A 206 -2.23 9.06 29.39
C ARG A 206 -0.85 8.43 29.63
N GLU A 207 -0.03 8.41 28.61
CA GLU A 207 1.32 7.82 28.68
C GLU A 207 2.39 8.83 29.11
N ALA A 208 2.14 10.13 28.96
CA ALA A 208 3.07 11.21 29.27
C ALA A 208 3.65 11.16 30.70
N PRO A 209 2.88 10.92 31.79
CA PRO A 209 3.44 10.82 33.13
C PRO A 209 4.46 9.69 33.29
N ARG A 210 4.21 8.57 32.59
CA ARG A 210 5.13 7.40 32.61
C ARG A 210 6.35 7.59 31.73
N ALA A 211 6.23 8.41 30.67
CA ALA A 211 7.30 8.64 29.69
C ALA A 211 8.22 9.78 30.10
N PHE A 212 7.65 10.84 30.66
CA PHE A 212 8.32 12.13 30.85
C PHE A 212 8.34 12.61 32.32
N GLY A 213 7.71 11.87 33.24
CA GLY A 213 7.55 12.35 34.62
C GLY A 213 6.73 13.64 34.68
N HIS A 214 7.00 14.47 35.70
CA HIS A 214 6.34 15.75 35.94
C HIS A 214 7.21 16.96 35.55
N ASP A 215 8.40 16.75 34.99
CA ASP A 215 9.33 17.81 34.64
C ASP A 215 8.79 18.73 33.54
N ARG A 216 9.13 20.01 33.60
CA ARG A 216 8.82 20.98 32.56
C ARG A 216 9.58 20.64 31.28
N ALA A 217 8.90 20.77 30.15
CA ALA A 217 9.49 20.50 28.85
C ALA A 217 10.71 21.43 28.60
N GLN A 218 11.87 20.84 28.39
CA GLN A 218 13.08 21.56 27.99
C GLN A 218 13.38 21.22 26.54
N ALA A 219 13.40 22.24 25.69
CA ALA A 219 13.67 22.03 24.28
C ALA A 219 15.18 21.72 24.09
N PRO A 220 15.55 20.60 23.42
CA PRO A 220 16.93 20.33 23.10
C PRO A 220 17.53 21.45 22.24
N LEU A 221 18.79 21.80 22.51
CA LEU A 221 19.55 22.71 21.66
C LEU A 221 19.60 22.14 20.23
N HIS A 222 19.35 23.01 19.22
CA HIS A 222 19.38 22.63 17.79
C HIS A 222 18.33 21.59 17.33
N ALA A 223 17.23 21.35 18.07
CA ALA A 223 16.18 20.40 17.67
C ALA A 223 15.62 20.69 16.27
N GLY A 224 15.45 21.94 15.88
CA GLY A 224 15.00 22.34 14.54
C GLY A 224 15.98 21.91 13.44
N ARG A 225 17.28 22.12 13.63
CA ARG A 225 18.33 21.73 12.68
C ARG A 225 18.38 20.20 12.51
N ARG A 226 18.37 19.46 13.62
CA ARG A 226 18.33 17.98 13.60
C ARG A 226 17.10 17.44 12.88
N LEU A 227 15.95 18.11 13.06
CA LEU A 227 14.73 17.75 12.34
C LEU A 227 14.89 17.94 10.82
N TRP A 228 15.39 19.09 10.37
CA TRP A 228 15.61 19.37 8.95
C TRP A 228 16.65 18.47 8.31
N GLU A 229 17.69 18.07 9.01
CA GLU A 229 18.72 17.12 8.55
C GLU A 229 18.15 15.73 8.24
N ILE A 230 17.01 15.37 8.86
CA ILE A 230 16.29 14.10 8.58
C ILE A 230 15.18 14.32 7.56
N LEU A 231 14.40 15.39 7.70
CA LEU A 231 13.25 15.66 6.84
C LEU A 231 13.64 15.84 5.37
N TRP A 232 14.71 16.60 5.10
CA TRP A 232 15.09 16.95 3.74
C TRP A 232 15.51 15.73 2.91
N PRO A 233 16.45 14.86 3.34
CA PRO A 233 16.86 13.71 2.55
C PRO A 233 15.73 12.66 2.38
N VAL A 234 14.94 12.41 3.43
CA VAL A 234 13.87 11.41 3.41
C VAL A 234 12.63 11.95 2.69
N GLY A 235 12.29 13.21 2.95
CA GLY A 235 11.10 13.87 2.39
C GLY A 235 11.28 14.25 0.92
N GLY A 236 12.44 14.80 0.53
CA GLY A 236 12.69 15.30 -0.82
C GLY A 236 12.49 14.24 -1.91
N GLY A 237 13.08 13.06 -1.73
CA GLY A 237 12.89 11.95 -2.67
C GLY A 237 11.42 11.52 -2.79
N ARG A 238 10.69 11.47 -1.67
CA ARG A 238 9.25 11.14 -1.67
C ARG A 238 8.41 12.21 -2.36
N CYS A 239 8.76 13.49 -2.18
CA CYS A 239 8.07 14.60 -2.85
C CYS A 239 8.25 14.54 -4.36
N VAL A 240 9.46 14.26 -4.86
CA VAL A 240 9.72 14.09 -6.30
C VAL A 240 8.91 12.91 -6.85
N ALA A 241 8.96 11.75 -6.20
CA ALA A 241 8.19 10.58 -6.62
C ALA A 241 6.67 10.86 -6.62
N SER A 242 6.15 11.54 -5.59
CA SER A 242 4.74 11.91 -5.50
C SER A 242 4.32 12.91 -6.58
N ALA A 243 5.19 13.88 -6.92
CA ALA A 243 4.94 14.83 -7.99
C ALA A 243 4.86 14.14 -9.36
N LEU A 244 5.81 13.24 -9.66
CA LEU A 244 5.81 12.46 -10.90
C LEU A 244 4.56 11.57 -11.01
N HIS A 245 4.20 10.89 -9.94
CA HIS A 245 2.99 10.06 -9.88
C HIS A 245 1.71 10.90 -10.05
N THR A 246 1.67 12.11 -9.47
CA THR A 246 0.54 13.03 -9.65
C THR A 246 0.45 13.49 -11.10
N ALA A 247 1.58 13.84 -11.74
CA ALA A 247 1.63 14.22 -13.14
C ALA A 247 1.11 13.10 -14.05
N GLU A 248 1.55 11.84 -13.84
CA GLU A 248 1.04 10.67 -14.56
C GLU A 248 -0.49 10.54 -14.44
N ASN A 249 -1.00 10.59 -13.20
CA ASN A 249 -2.43 10.41 -12.93
C ASN A 249 -3.30 11.54 -13.50
N MET A 250 -2.74 12.71 -13.75
CA MET A 250 -3.45 13.83 -14.40
C MET A 250 -3.38 13.74 -15.91
N LEU A 251 -2.23 13.31 -16.44
CA LEU A 251 -2.02 13.19 -17.86
C LEU A 251 -2.91 12.11 -18.48
N ALA A 252 -3.12 10.99 -17.76
CA ALA A 252 -3.88 9.87 -18.27
C ALA A 252 -5.33 10.21 -18.66
N PRO A 253 -6.18 10.85 -17.80
CA PRO A 253 -7.52 11.28 -18.21
C PRO A 253 -7.52 12.33 -19.31
N ALA A 254 -6.51 13.22 -19.34
CA ALA A 254 -6.38 14.25 -20.37
C ALA A 254 -6.13 13.61 -21.76
N CYS A 255 -5.13 12.72 -21.86
CA CYS A 255 -4.83 11.98 -23.09
C CYS A 255 -6.01 11.08 -23.52
N LEU A 256 -6.69 10.45 -22.57
CA LEU A 256 -7.85 9.62 -22.84
C LEU A 256 -9.04 10.46 -23.37
N THR A 257 -9.15 11.71 -22.94
CA THR A 257 -10.15 12.65 -23.47
C THR A 257 -9.90 12.95 -24.95
N VAL A 258 -8.65 13.05 -25.37
CA VAL A 258 -8.27 13.23 -26.79
C VAL A 258 -8.74 12.02 -27.60
N TYR A 259 -8.51 10.80 -27.09
CA TYR A 259 -8.93 9.56 -27.78
C TYR A 259 -10.46 9.40 -27.89
N LEU A 260 -11.18 9.65 -26.79
CA LEU A 260 -12.63 9.41 -26.70
C LEU A 260 -13.47 10.59 -27.16
N GLY A 261 -12.90 11.78 -27.34
CA GLY A 261 -13.62 13.01 -27.66
C GLY A 261 -14.55 13.52 -26.55
N ARG A 262 -14.72 12.78 -25.45
CA ARG A 262 -15.67 13.10 -24.36
C ARG A 262 -14.99 12.89 -23.00
N ARG A 263 -14.90 13.99 -22.24
CA ARG A 263 -14.21 13.99 -20.94
C ARG A 263 -14.87 13.06 -19.91
N ALA A 264 -16.20 13.10 -19.80
CA ALA A 264 -16.93 12.26 -18.85
C ALA A 264 -16.64 10.75 -19.07
N ALA A 265 -16.58 10.31 -20.33
CA ALA A 265 -16.23 8.94 -20.67
C ALA A 265 -14.77 8.60 -20.30
N ALA A 266 -13.84 9.54 -20.53
CA ALA A 266 -12.42 9.37 -20.17
C ALA A 266 -12.25 9.23 -18.66
N VAL A 267 -12.90 10.10 -17.88
CA VAL A 267 -12.87 10.06 -16.42
C VAL A 267 -13.53 8.77 -15.91
N ALA A 268 -14.64 8.33 -16.52
CA ALA A 268 -15.30 7.08 -16.14
C ALA A 268 -14.40 5.86 -16.38
N GLN A 269 -13.80 5.73 -17.57
CA GLN A 269 -12.88 4.62 -17.86
C GLN A 269 -11.67 4.62 -16.93
N TYR A 270 -11.09 5.79 -16.67
CA TYR A 270 -9.99 5.94 -15.71
C TYR A 270 -10.43 5.53 -14.29
N GLY A 271 -11.64 5.90 -13.88
CA GLY A 271 -12.23 5.53 -12.61
C GLY A 271 -12.45 4.02 -12.46
N VAL A 272 -12.93 3.36 -13.51
CA VAL A 272 -13.09 1.90 -13.54
C VAL A 272 -11.74 1.20 -13.38
N LEU A 273 -10.70 1.65 -14.08
CA LEU A 273 -9.36 1.06 -13.94
C LEU A 273 -8.75 1.34 -12.56
N LYS A 274 -8.60 2.63 -12.19
CA LYS A 274 -7.88 3.03 -10.96
C LYS A 274 -8.70 2.80 -9.68
N GLY A 275 -10.02 2.91 -9.77
CA GLY A 275 -10.91 2.80 -8.62
C GLY A 275 -11.47 1.39 -8.37
N MET A 276 -11.59 0.56 -9.40
CA MET A 276 -12.18 -0.78 -9.31
C MET A 276 -11.17 -1.89 -9.61
N ALA A 277 -10.55 -1.90 -10.81
CA ALA A 277 -9.68 -3.01 -11.22
C ALA A 277 -8.35 -3.05 -10.46
N LEU A 278 -7.60 -1.97 -10.38
CA LEU A 278 -6.28 -1.94 -9.71
C LEU A 278 -6.33 -2.27 -8.22
N PRO A 279 -7.33 -1.84 -7.42
CA PRO A 279 -7.46 -2.29 -6.04
C PRO A 279 -7.59 -3.79 -5.90
N LEU A 280 -8.31 -4.46 -6.81
CA LEU A 280 -8.40 -5.93 -6.85
C LEU A 280 -7.05 -6.55 -7.18
N VAL A 281 -6.34 -6.03 -8.19
CA VAL A 281 -4.98 -6.49 -8.56
C VAL A 281 -4.03 -6.41 -7.37
N HIS A 282 -4.09 -5.34 -6.57
CA HIS A 282 -3.19 -5.16 -5.43
C HIS A 282 -3.63 -5.88 -4.15
N PHE A 283 -4.87 -6.39 -4.08
CA PHE A 283 -5.40 -7.02 -2.88
C PHE A 283 -4.63 -8.30 -2.48
N PRO A 284 -4.34 -9.26 -3.37
CA PRO A 284 -3.56 -10.46 -3.02
C PRO A 284 -2.12 -10.13 -2.63
N PHE A 285 -1.55 -9.03 -3.13
CA PHE A 285 -0.21 -8.58 -2.72
C PHE A 285 -0.11 -8.31 -1.21
N GLY A 286 -1.22 -8.00 -0.56
CA GLY A 286 -1.27 -7.84 0.90
C GLY A 286 -0.76 -9.05 1.68
N LEU A 287 -0.94 -10.27 1.14
CA LEU A 287 -0.40 -11.50 1.73
C LEU A 287 1.13 -11.52 1.69
N LEU A 288 1.71 -11.06 0.58
CA LEU A 288 3.17 -10.94 0.43
C LEU A 288 3.77 -9.85 1.30
N GLY A 289 3.02 -8.78 1.60
CA GLY A 289 3.45 -7.74 2.53
C GLY A 289 3.83 -8.29 3.91
N SER A 290 3.09 -9.27 4.41
CA SER A 290 3.40 -9.96 5.67
C SER A 290 4.71 -10.74 5.60
N LEU A 291 4.99 -11.40 4.46
CA LEU A 291 6.27 -12.07 4.21
C LEU A 291 7.43 -11.05 4.15
N GLY A 292 7.21 -9.89 3.52
CA GLY A 292 8.19 -8.81 3.47
C GLY A 292 8.60 -8.34 4.85
N VAL A 293 7.66 -8.12 5.76
CA VAL A 293 7.96 -7.71 7.15
C VAL A 293 8.87 -8.72 7.86
N LEU A 294 8.74 -10.01 7.59
CA LEU A 294 9.56 -11.07 8.19
C LEU A 294 10.91 -11.24 7.50
N LEU A 295 10.92 -11.24 6.17
CA LEU A 295 12.11 -11.56 5.37
C LEU A 295 13.08 -10.37 5.24
N MET A 296 12.58 -9.12 5.11
CA MET A 296 13.45 -7.97 4.86
C MET A 296 14.50 -7.73 5.96
N PRO A 297 14.20 -7.80 7.28
CA PRO A 297 15.21 -7.69 8.32
C PRO A 297 16.23 -8.84 8.31
N GLU A 298 15.81 -10.05 7.92
CA GLU A 298 16.72 -11.19 7.81
C GLU A 298 17.65 -11.08 6.60
N ILE A 299 17.14 -10.63 5.46
CA ILE A 299 17.94 -10.32 4.27
C ILE A 299 19.00 -9.25 4.60
N ALA A 300 18.59 -8.17 5.28
CA ALA A 300 19.51 -7.12 5.70
C ALA A 300 20.62 -7.66 6.63
N ARG A 301 20.27 -8.52 7.59
CA ARG A 301 21.25 -9.15 8.51
C ARG A 301 22.20 -10.09 7.78
N ALA A 302 21.69 -10.95 6.90
CA ALA A 302 22.51 -11.88 6.13
C ALA A 302 23.49 -11.13 5.23
N HIS A 303 23.04 -10.03 4.61
CA HIS A 303 23.89 -9.16 3.80
C HIS A 303 25.00 -8.50 4.61
N LEU A 304 24.67 -7.93 5.78
CA LEU A 304 25.65 -7.28 6.67
C LEU A 304 26.66 -8.29 7.26
N GLN A 305 26.25 -9.54 7.47
CA GLN A 305 27.11 -10.63 7.96
C GLN A 305 27.94 -11.30 6.85
N ALA A 306 27.78 -10.87 5.59
CA ALA A 306 28.39 -11.48 4.40
C ALA A 306 28.10 -13.01 4.29
N ASP A 307 26.97 -13.46 4.83
CA ASP A 307 26.51 -14.86 4.74
C ASP A 307 25.80 -15.10 3.40
N SER A 308 26.60 -15.36 2.37
CA SER A 308 26.11 -15.52 1.00
C SER A 308 25.12 -16.68 0.87
N ARG A 309 25.33 -17.80 1.58
CA ARG A 309 24.43 -18.97 1.51
C ARG A 309 23.05 -18.68 2.09
N ARG A 310 23.04 -17.98 3.24
CA ARG A 310 21.79 -17.58 3.88
C ARG A 310 21.06 -16.51 3.05
N LEU A 311 21.80 -15.55 2.49
CA LEU A 311 21.25 -14.51 1.63
C LEU A 311 20.61 -15.13 0.37
N GLU A 312 21.29 -16.08 -0.28
CA GLU A 312 20.77 -16.81 -1.43
C GLU A 312 19.47 -17.56 -1.11
N ALA A 313 19.44 -18.30 0.00
CA ALA A 313 18.25 -19.02 0.44
C ALA A 313 17.07 -18.10 0.73
N LEU A 314 17.31 -16.94 1.39
CA LEU A 314 16.26 -15.96 1.71
C LEU A 314 15.71 -15.27 0.46
N LEU A 315 16.59 -14.80 -0.45
CA LEU A 315 16.20 -14.17 -1.69
C LEU A 315 15.50 -15.14 -2.64
N GLY A 316 16.03 -16.36 -2.79
CA GLY A 316 15.40 -17.41 -3.58
C GLY A 316 14.00 -17.75 -3.08
N ARG A 317 13.83 -17.91 -1.77
CA ARG A 317 12.51 -18.11 -1.15
C ARG A 317 11.56 -16.96 -1.40
N MET A 318 12.01 -15.71 -1.20
CA MET A 318 11.23 -14.51 -1.46
C MET A 318 10.73 -14.46 -2.91
N LEU A 319 11.63 -14.65 -3.88
CA LEU A 319 11.31 -14.61 -5.30
C LEU A 319 10.34 -15.73 -5.68
N LYS A 320 10.61 -16.97 -5.25
CA LYS A 320 9.79 -18.14 -5.54
C LYS A 320 8.37 -18.03 -4.96
N LEU A 321 8.23 -17.66 -3.68
CA LEU A 321 6.91 -17.46 -3.07
C LEU A 321 6.13 -16.32 -3.71
N THR A 322 6.82 -15.23 -4.05
CA THR A 322 6.21 -14.11 -4.78
C THR A 322 5.66 -14.57 -6.13
N MET A 323 6.43 -15.37 -6.86
CA MET A 323 6.00 -15.93 -8.15
C MET A 323 4.80 -16.86 -8.00
N TYR A 324 4.77 -17.76 -6.99
CA TYR A 324 3.60 -18.63 -6.75
C TYR A 324 2.33 -17.81 -6.46
N VAL A 325 2.40 -16.84 -5.55
CA VAL A 325 1.22 -16.03 -5.18
C VAL A 325 0.76 -15.16 -6.35
N SER A 326 1.69 -14.52 -7.07
CA SER A 326 1.35 -13.62 -8.17
C SER A 326 0.84 -14.34 -9.41
N ALA A 327 1.47 -15.47 -9.78
CA ALA A 327 1.03 -16.27 -10.92
C ALA A 327 -0.33 -16.93 -10.66
N LEU A 328 -0.57 -17.43 -9.44
CA LEU A 328 -1.88 -17.95 -9.04
C LEU A 328 -2.94 -16.85 -9.05
N ALA A 329 -2.66 -15.68 -8.47
CA ALA A 329 -3.59 -14.55 -8.50
C ALA A 329 -3.88 -14.09 -9.94
N GLY A 330 -2.85 -14.06 -10.80
CA GLY A 330 -3.01 -13.82 -12.24
C GLY A 330 -3.92 -14.87 -12.90
N ALA A 331 -3.69 -16.15 -12.64
CA ALA A 331 -4.55 -17.23 -13.16
C ALA A 331 -6.01 -17.07 -12.72
N VAL A 332 -6.25 -16.74 -11.45
CA VAL A 332 -7.60 -16.48 -10.92
C VAL A 332 -8.25 -15.31 -11.64
N PHE A 333 -7.55 -14.18 -11.82
CA PHE A 333 -8.13 -13.01 -12.52
C PHE A 333 -8.27 -13.25 -14.02
N TRP A 334 -7.44 -14.07 -14.63
CA TRP A 334 -7.62 -14.48 -16.01
C TRP A 334 -8.92 -15.26 -16.22
N VAL A 335 -9.21 -16.22 -15.33
CA VAL A 335 -10.38 -17.08 -15.46
C VAL A 335 -11.65 -16.43 -14.91
N TRP A 336 -11.56 -15.77 -13.75
CA TRP A 336 -12.71 -15.28 -13.00
C TRP A 336 -12.84 -13.75 -12.96
N GLY A 337 -11.98 -13.00 -13.66
CA GLY A 337 -11.93 -11.54 -13.58
C GLY A 337 -13.25 -10.87 -13.93
N ARG A 338 -13.91 -11.27 -15.02
CA ARG A 338 -15.21 -10.70 -15.41
C ARG A 338 -16.33 -11.06 -14.43
N PRO A 339 -16.54 -12.35 -14.07
CA PRO A 339 -17.55 -12.68 -13.06
C PRO A 339 -17.32 -11.97 -11.73
N LEU A 340 -16.06 -11.88 -11.28
CA LEU A 340 -15.71 -11.22 -10.04
C LEU A 340 -16.05 -9.71 -10.08
N ALA A 341 -15.64 -9.01 -11.13
CA ALA A 341 -15.90 -7.58 -11.26
C ALA A 341 -17.39 -7.27 -11.45
N ALA A 342 -18.11 -8.11 -12.20
CA ALA A 342 -19.56 -8.01 -12.35
C ALA A 342 -20.29 -8.20 -11.01
N ALA A 343 -19.87 -9.18 -10.22
CA ALA A 343 -20.46 -9.45 -8.91
C ALA A 343 -20.16 -8.33 -7.88
N LEU A 344 -18.92 -7.82 -7.84
CA LEU A 344 -18.50 -6.81 -6.88
C LEU A 344 -18.96 -5.39 -7.24
N TYR A 345 -18.82 -5.03 -8.52
CA TYR A 345 -19.02 -3.65 -8.99
C TYR A 345 -20.16 -3.47 -9.99
N GLY A 346 -20.73 -4.57 -10.50
CA GLY A 346 -21.67 -4.50 -11.61
C GLY A 346 -21.02 -3.97 -12.91
N SER A 347 -19.69 -4.05 -13.03
CA SER A 347 -18.91 -3.51 -14.15
C SER A 347 -18.15 -4.61 -14.89
N PRO A 348 -18.66 -5.10 -16.03
CA PRO A 348 -17.90 -6.04 -16.87
C PRO A 348 -16.60 -5.44 -17.44
N GLU A 349 -16.56 -4.12 -17.62
CA GLU A 349 -15.38 -3.40 -18.09
C GLU A 349 -14.20 -3.54 -17.13
N ALA A 350 -14.44 -3.41 -15.82
CA ALA A 350 -13.42 -3.64 -14.80
C ALA A 350 -12.84 -5.07 -14.90
N GLY A 351 -13.69 -6.05 -15.21
CA GLY A 351 -13.28 -7.44 -15.45
C GLY A 351 -12.37 -7.60 -16.66
N GLY A 352 -12.66 -6.87 -17.75
CA GLY A 352 -11.79 -6.85 -18.93
C GLY A 352 -10.38 -6.32 -18.62
N TYR A 353 -10.28 -5.28 -17.78
CA TYR A 353 -8.97 -4.78 -17.32
C TYR A 353 -8.23 -5.78 -16.43
N LEU A 354 -8.95 -6.53 -15.58
CA LEU A 354 -8.36 -7.60 -14.78
C LEU A 354 -7.77 -8.71 -15.65
N GLU A 355 -8.50 -9.14 -16.68
CA GLU A 355 -8.03 -10.17 -17.63
C GLU A 355 -6.75 -9.72 -18.37
N ILE A 356 -6.68 -8.46 -18.80
CA ILE A 356 -5.49 -7.92 -19.51
C ILE A 356 -4.30 -7.80 -18.56
N LEU A 357 -4.53 -7.40 -17.29
CA LEU A 357 -3.46 -7.25 -16.30
C LEU A 357 -3.03 -8.57 -15.66
N ALA A 358 -3.85 -9.62 -15.75
CA ALA A 358 -3.59 -10.91 -15.13
C ALA A 358 -2.20 -11.49 -15.45
N PRO A 359 -1.73 -11.56 -16.72
CA PRO A 359 -0.40 -12.07 -17.04
C PRO A 359 0.74 -11.15 -16.56
N ALA A 360 0.46 -9.89 -16.27
CA ALA A 360 1.45 -8.94 -15.75
C ALA A 360 1.59 -8.97 -14.23
N MET A 361 0.71 -9.65 -13.50
CA MET A 361 0.74 -9.69 -12.03
C MET A 361 2.05 -10.20 -11.45
N PRO A 362 2.73 -11.22 -12.02
CA PRO A 362 4.06 -11.61 -11.57
C PRO A 362 5.07 -10.47 -11.59
N LEU A 363 5.05 -9.64 -12.64
CA LEU A 363 5.94 -8.48 -12.75
C LEU A 363 5.65 -7.42 -11.69
N LEU A 364 4.37 -7.07 -11.49
CA LEU A 364 3.92 -6.07 -10.51
C LEU A 364 4.30 -6.46 -9.06
N TYR A 365 4.15 -7.74 -8.72
CA TYR A 365 4.43 -8.20 -7.37
C TYR A 365 5.93 -8.40 -7.13
N LEU A 366 6.67 -8.93 -8.11
CA LEU A 366 8.12 -9.02 -8.03
C LEU A 366 8.76 -7.65 -7.90
N GLU A 367 8.32 -6.68 -8.70
CA GLU A 367 8.79 -5.30 -8.62
C GLU A 367 8.76 -4.76 -7.18
N SER A 368 7.62 -4.90 -6.51
CA SER A 368 7.42 -4.41 -5.13
C SER A 368 8.27 -5.18 -4.10
N MET A 369 8.39 -6.52 -4.24
CA MET A 369 9.16 -7.34 -3.31
C MET A 369 10.65 -7.11 -3.48
N VAL A 370 11.12 -7.02 -4.72
CA VAL A 370 12.53 -6.75 -5.05
C VAL A 370 12.94 -5.33 -4.62
N ASP A 371 12.08 -4.32 -4.81
CA ASP A 371 12.31 -2.96 -4.29
C ASP A 371 12.48 -2.94 -2.77
N GLY A 372 11.65 -3.72 -2.05
CA GLY A 372 11.80 -3.93 -0.61
C GLY A 372 13.14 -4.54 -0.23
N ALA A 373 13.56 -5.61 -0.91
CA ALA A 373 14.84 -6.29 -0.67
C ALA A 373 16.04 -5.38 -0.96
N MET A 374 16.01 -4.60 -2.06
CA MET A 374 17.04 -3.62 -2.37
C MET A 374 17.20 -2.57 -1.27
N LYS A 375 16.08 -2.08 -0.70
CA LYS A 375 16.10 -1.16 0.44
C LYS A 375 16.68 -1.81 1.68
N GLY A 376 16.39 -3.09 1.93
CA GLY A 376 16.98 -3.88 3.00
C GLY A 376 18.49 -4.07 2.87
N MET A 377 19.00 -4.20 1.65
CA MET A 377 20.43 -4.34 1.34
C MET A 377 21.18 -3.00 1.21
N GLY A 378 20.52 -1.86 1.47
CA GLY A 378 21.16 -0.55 1.38
C GLY A 378 21.20 0.06 -0.03
N GLU A 379 20.67 -0.59 -1.05
CA GLU A 379 20.64 -0.15 -2.44
C GLU A 379 19.53 0.87 -2.75
N GLN A 380 19.17 1.69 -1.76
CA GLN A 380 18.07 2.68 -1.86
C GLN A 380 18.28 3.71 -2.97
N LYS A 381 19.54 4.12 -3.23
CA LYS A 381 19.87 5.09 -4.27
C LYS A 381 19.58 4.54 -5.67
N ALA A 382 19.91 3.26 -5.91
CA ALA A 382 19.63 2.59 -7.17
C ALA A 382 18.12 2.41 -7.37
N ALA A 383 17.40 1.93 -6.35
CA ALA A 383 15.95 1.77 -6.37
C ALA A 383 15.25 3.11 -6.69
N PHE A 384 15.65 4.19 -6.04
CA PHE A 384 15.10 5.53 -6.30
C PHE A 384 15.37 5.99 -7.75
N ARG A 385 16.58 5.80 -8.26
CA ARG A 385 16.91 6.16 -9.64
C ARG A 385 16.06 5.40 -10.65
N TYR A 386 15.87 4.09 -10.47
CA TYR A 386 15.01 3.29 -11.34
C TYR A 386 13.55 3.71 -11.25
N SER A 387 13.04 4.04 -10.06
CA SER A 387 11.69 4.57 -9.89
C SER A 387 11.48 5.91 -10.60
N VAL A 388 12.47 6.79 -10.62
CA VAL A 388 12.40 8.06 -11.38
C VAL A 388 12.37 7.78 -12.89
N TRP A 389 13.23 6.89 -13.39
CA TRP A 389 13.22 6.50 -14.81
C TRP A 389 11.90 5.84 -15.21
N ASP A 390 11.35 4.98 -14.35
CA ASP A 390 10.02 4.39 -14.53
C ASP A 390 8.94 5.45 -14.70
N SER A 391 8.91 6.42 -13.79
CA SER A 391 7.93 7.52 -13.85
C SER A 391 8.06 8.34 -15.13
N ILE A 392 9.29 8.62 -15.58
CA ILE A 392 9.54 9.32 -16.85
C ILE A 392 9.04 8.48 -18.04
N LEU A 393 9.36 7.19 -18.05
CA LEU A 393 8.93 6.26 -19.10
C LEU A 393 7.40 6.17 -19.16
N ARG A 394 6.73 6.10 -17.99
CA ARG A 394 5.27 6.11 -17.89
C ARG A 394 4.65 7.39 -18.41
N ILE A 395 5.15 8.54 -17.98
CA ILE A 395 4.64 9.86 -18.45
C ILE A 395 4.80 9.97 -19.97
N ALA A 396 5.98 9.64 -20.50
CA ALA A 396 6.24 9.66 -21.94
C ALA A 396 5.36 8.66 -22.70
N GLY A 397 5.25 7.43 -22.21
CA GLY A 397 4.41 6.39 -22.79
C GLY A 397 2.92 6.73 -22.77
N VAL A 398 2.42 7.31 -21.66
CA VAL A 398 1.04 7.80 -21.54
C VAL A 398 0.78 8.90 -22.56
N ALA A 399 1.69 9.89 -22.67
CA ALA A 399 1.54 10.98 -23.63
C ALA A 399 1.55 10.48 -25.09
N ALA A 400 2.37 9.48 -25.41
CA ALA A 400 2.54 8.97 -26.75
C ALA A 400 1.44 7.97 -27.16
N LEU A 401 1.08 7.01 -26.29
CA LEU A 401 0.24 5.87 -26.68
C LEU A 401 -1.26 6.07 -26.36
N LEU A 402 -1.62 6.80 -25.29
CA LEU A 402 -3.03 6.94 -24.93
C LEU A 402 -3.87 7.69 -25.97
N PRO A 403 -3.39 8.77 -26.61
CA PRO A 403 -4.17 9.47 -27.63
C PRO A 403 -4.53 8.58 -28.85
N TRP A 404 -3.76 7.52 -29.10
CA TRP A 404 -3.92 6.63 -30.24
C TRP A 404 -4.60 5.31 -29.91
N MET A 405 -4.29 4.74 -28.74
CA MET A 405 -4.73 3.40 -28.34
C MET A 405 -5.75 3.40 -27.20
N GLY A 406 -6.04 4.58 -26.64
CA GLY A 406 -6.95 4.72 -25.51
C GLY A 406 -6.48 3.92 -24.28
N MET A 407 -7.42 3.30 -23.57
CA MET A 407 -7.11 2.56 -22.33
C MET A 407 -6.20 1.34 -22.58
N ARG A 408 -6.23 0.73 -23.77
CA ARG A 408 -5.28 -0.35 -24.11
C ARG A 408 -3.82 0.16 -24.10
N GLY A 409 -3.60 1.38 -24.61
CA GLY A 409 -2.28 2.04 -24.55
C GLY A 409 -1.83 2.27 -23.11
N PHE A 410 -2.74 2.68 -22.22
CA PHE A 410 -2.42 2.84 -20.81
C PHE A 410 -1.99 1.53 -20.13
N LEU A 411 -2.74 0.45 -20.37
CA LEU A 411 -2.41 -0.87 -19.84
C LEU A 411 -1.06 -1.38 -20.38
N LEU A 412 -0.80 -1.15 -21.68
CA LEU A 412 0.48 -1.50 -22.28
C LEU A 412 1.64 -0.73 -21.66
N VAL A 413 1.49 0.58 -21.43
CA VAL A 413 2.50 1.40 -20.73
C VAL A 413 2.75 0.86 -19.33
N MET A 414 1.70 0.52 -18.58
CA MET A 414 1.84 -0.08 -17.25
C MET A 414 2.65 -1.38 -17.29
N ILE A 415 2.35 -2.27 -18.24
CA ILE A 415 3.04 -3.57 -18.36
C ILE A 415 4.51 -3.37 -18.73
N LEU A 416 4.80 -2.52 -19.73
CA LEU A 416 6.18 -2.24 -20.19
C LEU A 416 7.01 -1.55 -19.09
N SER A 417 6.42 -0.61 -18.38
CA SER A 417 7.04 0.09 -17.26
C SER A 417 7.37 -0.89 -16.12
N SER A 418 6.41 -1.70 -15.70
CA SER A 418 6.65 -2.72 -14.67
C SER A 418 7.67 -3.77 -15.11
N LEU A 419 7.70 -4.13 -16.38
CA LEU A 419 8.74 -5.01 -16.93
C LEU A 419 10.13 -4.37 -16.81
N PHE A 420 10.25 -3.11 -17.21
CA PHE A 420 11.52 -2.36 -17.09
C PHE A 420 12.00 -2.30 -15.63
N THR A 421 11.13 -1.87 -14.71
CA THR A 421 11.49 -1.70 -13.30
C THR A 421 11.79 -3.04 -12.63
N CYS A 422 10.99 -4.08 -12.91
CA CYS A 422 11.22 -5.43 -12.42
C CYS A 422 12.58 -5.96 -12.89
N MET A 423 12.92 -5.83 -14.18
CA MET A 423 14.20 -6.28 -14.72
C MET A 423 15.38 -5.49 -14.15
N ALA A 424 15.28 -4.15 -14.09
CA ALA A 424 16.34 -3.30 -13.58
C ALA A 424 16.63 -3.57 -12.10
N ASN A 425 15.59 -3.63 -11.28
CA ASN A 425 15.70 -3.89 -9.85
C ASN A 425 16.21 -5.33 -9.57
N THR A 426 15.67 -6.34 -10.26
CA THR A 426 16.10 -7.74 -10.08
C THR A 426 17.56 -7.93 -10.49
N ARG A 427 17.97 -7.37 -11.65
CA ARG A 427 19.37 -7.42 -12.08
C ARG A 427 20.30 -6.77 -11.06
N ARG A 428 19.92 -5.60 -10.51
CA ARG A 428 20.71 -4.92 -9.48
C ARG A 428 20.77 -5.70 -8.18
N LEU A 429 19.65 -6.25 -7.75
CA LEU A 429 19.56 -7.07 -6.53
C LEU A 429 20.49 -8.30 -6.62
N LEU A 430 20.42 -9.04 -7.72
CA LEU A 430 21.25 -10.23 -7.94
C LEU A 430 22.74 -9.89 -8.04
N ALA A 431 23.08 -8.79 -8.71
CA ALA A 431 24.44 -8.30 -8.79
C ALA A 431 25.00 -7.88 -7.42
N ALA A 432 24.20 -7.17 -6.60
CA ALA A 432 24.58 -6.76 -5.25
C ALA A 432 24.70 -7.93 -4.27
N ALA A 433 23.91 -8.99 -4.49
CA ALA A 433 23.97 -10.23 -3.72
C ALA A 433 25.05 -11.22 -4.22
N GLY A 434 25.62 -11.00 -5.40
CA GLY A 434 26.58 -11.92 -6.02
C GLY A 434 25.96 -13.25 -6.48
N LEU A 435 24.62 -13.28 -6.74
CA LEU A 435 23.87 -14.48 -7.03
C LEU A 435 23.65 -14.70 -8.52
N ARG A 436 23.64 -15.96 -8.93
CA ARG A 436 23.19 -16.37 -10.26
C ARG A 436 21.68 -16.64 -10.25
N PRO A 437 20.93 -16.21 -11.28
CA PRO A 437 19.50 -16.45 -11.35
C PRO A 437 19.18 -17.91 -11.61
N ASP A 438 18.34 -18.50 -10.74
CA ASP A 438 17.72 -19.83 -10.95
C ASP A 438 16.32 -19.65 -11.56
N TRP A 439 16.27 -19.39 -12.87
CA TRP A 439 15.00 -19.18 -13.57
C TRP A 439 14.08 -20.40 -13.54
N ALA A 440 14.65 -21.60 -13.54
CA ALA A 440 13.87 -22.84 -13.49
C ALA A 440 13.16 -22.99 -12.15
N GLY A 441 13.88 -22.84 -11.04
CA GLY A 441 13.30 -22.98 -9.70
C GLY A 441 12.39 -21.81 -9.31
N TRP A 442 12.73 -20.58 -9.70
CA TRP A 442 11.98 -19.40 -9.27
C TRP A 442 10.78 -19.08 -10.15
N VAL A 443 10.82 -19.39 -11.45
CA VAL A 443 9.80 -18.96 -12.43
C VAL A 443 9.05 -20.15 -13.03
N ALA A 444 9.76 -21.15 -13.56
CA ALA A 444 9.10 -22.21 -14.33
C ALA A 444 8.15 -23.06 -13.46
N GLY A 445 8.57 -23.45 -12.25
CA GLY A 445 7.73 -24.21 -11.33
C GLY A 445 6.43 -23.48 -10.96
N PRO A 446 6.47 -22.21 -10.47
CA PRO A 446 5.28 -21.41 -10.21
C PRO A 446 4.36 -21.19 -11.40
N VAL A 447 4.93 -20.94 -12.59
CA VAL A 447 4.13 -20.73 -13.82
C VAL A 447 3.42 -22.01 -14.24
N LEU A 448 4.09 -23.16 -14.22
CA LEU A 448 3.48 -24.45 -14.54
C LEU A 448 2.37 -24.82 -13.55
N ALA A 449 2.59 -24.65 -12.24
CA ALA A 449 1.57 -24.91 -11.23
C ALA A 449 0.35 -23.99 -11.39
N SER A 450 0.58 -22.71 -11.69
CA SER A 450 -0.52 -21.75 -11.92
C SER A 450 -1.23 -21.98 -13.25
N GLY A 451 -0.53 -22.49 -14.27
CA GLY A 451 -1.12 -22.95 -15.54
C GLY A 451 -2.07 -24.12 -15.34
N ALA A 452 -1.64 -25.13 -14.55
CA ALA A 452 -2.52 -26.23 -14.16
C ALA A 452 -3.74 -25.75 -13.37
N ALA A 453 -3.55 -24.80 -12.45
CA ALA A 453 -4.64 -24.16 -11.73
C ALA A 453 -5.61 -23.39 -12.66
N ALA A 454 -5.10 -22.72 -13.69
CA ALA A 454 -5.92 -22.02 -14.68
C ALA A 454 -6.79 -23.00 -15.49
N LEU A 455 -6.23 -24.13 -15.91
CA LEU A 455 -6.97 -25.19 -16.60
C LEU A 455 -8.07 -25.78 -15.71
N ALA A 456 -7.74 -26.10 -14.45
CA ALA A 456 -8.75 -26.56 -13.48
C ALA A 456 -9.84 -25.49 -13.24
N GLY A 457 -9.45 -24.23 -13.11
CA GLY A 457 -10.36 -23.11 -12.95
C GLY A 457 -11.29 -22.92 -14.14
N TRP A 458 -10.81 -23.12 -15.35
CA TRP A 458 -11.61 -23.05 -16.57
C TRP A 458 -12.68 -24.14 -16.61
N GLY A 459 -12.31 -25.39 -16.25
CA GLY A 459 -13.26 -26.49 -16.11
C GLY A 459 -14.30 -26.23 -15.01
N LEU A 460 -13.87 -25.71 -13.84
CA LEU A 460 -14.79 -25.32 -12.77
C LEU A 460 -15.73 -24.19 -13.19
N ARG A 461 -15.27 -23.23 -13.98
CA ARG A 461 -16.11 -22.15 -14.51
C ARG A 461 -17.22 -22.68 -15.41
N GLN A 462 -16.94 -23.68 -16.24
CA GLN A 462 -17.97 -24.32 -17.06
C GLN A 462 -18.98 -25.09 -16.20
N ALA A 463 -18.51 -25.84 -15.20
CA ALA A 463 -19.37 -26.56 -14.27
C ALA A 463 -20.25 -25.64 -13.41
N LEU A 464 -19.76 -24.43 -13.10
CA LEU A 464 -20.47 -23.43 -12.32
C LEU A 464 -21.18 -22.37 -13.20
N ALA A 465 -21.41 -22.65 -14.48
CA ALA A 465 -22.05 -21.70 -15.39
C ALA A 465 -23.48 -21.31 -14.97
N ALA A 466 -24.27 -22.24 -14.45
CA ALA A 466 -25.63 -21.98 -13.97
C ALA A 466 -25.67 -21.02 -12.75
N PRO A 467 -24.87 -21.20 -11.68
CA PRO A 467 -24.76 -20.22 -10.60
C PRO A 467 -24.26 -18.84 -11.05
N LEU A 468 -23.42 -18.76 -12.07
CA LEU A 468 -22.92 -17.48 -12.60
C LEU A 468 -24.03 -16.66 -13.32
N GLY A 469 -25.08 -17.30 -13.83
CA GLY A 469 -26.26 -16.64 -14.41
C GLY A 469 -27.26 -16.14 -13.36
N ALA A 470 -27.11 -16.52 -12.10
CA ALA A 470 -27.98 -16.12 -10.98
C ALA A 470 -27.61 -14.72 -10.43
N GLY A 471 -28.22 -14.30 -9.33
CA GLY A 471 -27.94 -13.01 -8.71
C GLY A 471 -26.49 -12.84 -8.21
N ARG A 472 -26.08 -11.59 -7.93
CA ARG A 472 -24.72 -11.21 -7.52
C ARG A 472 -24.14 -12.07 -6.37
N GLY A 473 -24.96 -12.45 -5.39
CA GLY A 473 -24.53 -13.29 -4.27
C GLY A 473 -24.09 -14.68 -4.72
N MET A 474 -24.84 -15.31 -5.64
CA MET A 474 -24.50 -16.62 -6.17
C MET A 474 -23.25 -16.56 -7.06
N GLN A 475 -23.07 -15.46 -7.81
CA GLN A 475 -21.84 -15.22 -8.58
C GLN A 475 -20.62 -15.15 -7.67
N LEU A 476 -20.71 -14.43 -6.52
CA LEU A 476 -19.62 -14.37 -5.55
C LEU A 476 -19.28 -15.73 -4.95
N LEU A 477 -20.30 -16.54 -4.63
CA LEU A 477 -20.09 -17.91 -4.13
C LEU A 477 -19.41 -18.79 -5.19
N ALA A 478 -19.85 -18.70 -6.47
CA ALA A 478 -19.24 -19.44 -7.57
C ALA A 478 -17.77 -19.04 -7.79
N VAL A 479 -17.48 -17.74 -7.75
CA VAL A 479 -16.11 -17.21 -7.87
C VAL A 479 -15.25 -17.67 -6.68
N ALA A 480 -15.79 -17.64 -5.45
CA ALA A 480 -15.08 -18.08 -4.26
C ALA A 480 -14.76 -19.58 -4.31
N ALA A 481 -15.74 -20.41 -4.70
CA ALA A 481 -15.57 -21.86 -4.89
C ALA A 481 -14.55 -22.16 -6.00
N GLY A 482 -14.65 -21.48 -7.15
CA GLY A 482 -13.70 -21.61 -8.25
C GLY A 482 -12.29 -21.20 -7.87
N GLY A 483 -12.14 -20.07 -7.16
CA GLY A 483 -10.86 -19.59 -6.64
C GLY A 483 -10.24 -20.57 -5.63
N ALA A 484 -11.04 -21.12 -4.70
CA ALA A 484 -10.59 -22.14 -3.75
C ALA A 484 -10.12 -23.42 -4.47
N GLY A 485 -10.88 -23.85 -5.50
CA GLY A 485 -10.48 -25.00 -6.35
C GLY A 485 -9.16 -24.75 -7.07
N MET A 486 -8.95 -23.55 -7.60
CA MET A 486 -7.68 -23.16 -8.24
C MET A 486 -6.52 -23.12 -7.24
N CYS A 487 -6.75 -22.63 -6.03
CA CYS A 487 -5.75 -22.68 -4.95
C CYS A 487 -5.36 -24.12 -4.64
N ALA A 488 -6.33 -25.03 -4.49
CA ALA A 488 -6.09 -26.45 -4.25
C ALA A 488 -5.31 -27.09 -5.41
N ALA A 489 -5.69 -26.81 -6.66
CA ALA A 489 -4.99 -27.32 -7.84
C ALA A 489 -3.56 -26.80 -7.94
N CYS A 490 -3.33 -25.50 -7.64
CA CYS A 490 -1.99 -24.93 -7.60
C CYS A 490 -1.11 -25.57 -6.50
N LEU A 491 -1.66 -25.79 -5.31
CA LEU A 491 -0.97 -26.47 -4.22
C LEU A 491 -0.62 -27.90 -4.59
N ALA A 492 -1.55 -28.65 -5.19
CA ALA A 492 -1.33 -30.02 -5.64
C ALA A 492 -0.24 -30.10 -6.72
N ALA A 493 -0.32 -29.27 -7.76
CA ALA A 493 0.67 -29.22 -8.83
C ALA A 493 2.02 -28.64 -8.39
N GLY A 494 2.01 -27.64 -7.49
CA GLY A 494 3.22 -26.99 -6.96
C GLY A 494 3.96 -27.83 -5.93
N TRP A 495 3.28 -28.81 -5.29
CA TRP A 495 3.88 -29.64 -4.26
C TRP A 495 5.14 -30.39 -4.72
N PRO A 496 5.10 -31.13 -5.86
CA PRO A 496 6.29 -31.76 -6.42
C PRO A 496 7.29 -30.75 -7.01
N LEU A 497 6.84 -29.55 -7.41
CA LEU A 497 7.67 -28.48 -7.96
C LEU A 497 8.38 -27.63 -6.89
N GLY A 498 8.42 -28.12 -5.64
CA GLY A 498 9.17 -27.55 -4.54
C GLY A 498 8.39 -26.60 -3.63
N LEU A 499 7.10 -26.31 -3.88
CA LEU A 499 6.27 -25.49 -2.99
C LEU A 499 6.10 -26.16 -1.62
N GLY A 500 5.97 -27.49 -1.58
CA GLY A 500 5.86 -28.25 -0.34
C GLY A 500 7.12 -28.19 0.55
N ALA A 501 8.30 -28.05 -0.02
CA ALA A 501 9.53 -27.84 0.73
C ALA A 501 9.54 -26.43 1.37
N GLU A 502 9.22 -25.39 0.60
CA GLU A 502 9.18 -24.02 1.07
C GLU A 502 8.16 -23.81 2.18
N LEU A 503 6.94 -24.36 2.04
CA LEU A 503 5.90 -24.27 3.07
C LEU A 503 6.31 -25.00 4.36
N ARG A 504 6.91 -26.20 4.26
CA ARG A 504 7.42 -26.93 5.43
C ARG A 504 8.51 -26.17 6.15
N GLU A 505 9.42 -25.53 5.41
CA GLU A 505 10.47 -24.70 6.01
C GLU A 505 9.91 -23.41 6.63
N ALA A 506 8.95 -22.76 5.97
CA ALA A 506 8.26 -21.60 6.53
C ALA A 506 7.54 -21.95 7.85
N CYS A 507 6.86 -23.10 7.91
CA CYS A 507 6.24 -23.60 9.13
C CYS A 507 7.27 -24.01 10.21
N ARG A 508 8.47 -24.47 9.84
CA ARG A 508 9.54 -24.80 10.79
C ARG A 508 10.26 -23.55 11.30
N ALA A 509 10.37 -22.52 10.47
CA ALA A 509 10.93 -21.21 10.85
C ALA A 509 10.01 -20.41 11.77
N ALA A 510 8.69 -20.71 11.78
CA ALA A 510 7.79 -20.22 12.82
C ALA A 510 8.31 -20.71 14.19
N PRO A 511 8.48 -19.80 15.18
CA PRO A 511 9.18 -20.10 16.42
C PRO A 511 8.49 -21.25 17.17
N ARG A 512 9.04 -22.46 17.06
CA ARG A 512 8.72 -23.55 17.97
C ARG A 512 9.08 -23.07 19.38
N GLU A 513 8.13 -23.10 20.30
CA GLU A 513 8.40 -23.05 21.73
C GLU A 513 9.46 -24.11 22.05
N ARG A 514 10.73 -23.73 22.12
CA ARG A 514 11.70 -24.53 22.85
C ARG A 514 11.24 -24.47 24.31
N LYS A 515 10.53 -25.50 24.76
CA LYS A 515 10.40 -25.83 26.19
C LYS A 515 11.81 -25.83 26.75
N GLY A 516 12.15 -24.77 27.47
CA GLY A 516 13.45 -24.64 28.11
C GLY A 516 13.64 -25.82 29.03
N LYS A 517 14.64 -26.63 28.77
CA LYS A 517 15.26 -27.42 29.86
C LYS A 517 15.81 -26.40 30.85
N PRO A 518 15.53 -26.55 32.15
CA PRO A 518 16.18 -25.72 33.16
C PRO A 518 17.69 -26.05 33.08
N GLU A 519 18.50 -25.03 32.79
CA GLU A 519 19.94 -25.13 33.04
C GLU A 519 20.12 -25.34 34.54
N SER A 520 20.54 -26.54 34.89
CA SER A 520 21.02 -26.84 36.22
C SER A 520 22.24 -25.97 36.51
N SER A 521 22.04 -24.94 37.34
CA SER A 521 23.08 -24.18 37.95
C SER A 521 23.96 -25.08 38.80
N GLY A 522 25.06 -25.57 38.22
CA GLY A 522 26.17 -26.12 38.96
C GLY A 522 27.11 -24.99 39.38
N HIS A 523 26.88 -24.44 40.53
CA HIS A 523 27.92 -23.76 41.28
C HIS A 523 28.97 -24.79 41.69
N ARG A 524 30.22 -24.61 41.26
CA ARG A 524 31.42 -24.95 42.05
C ARG A 524 32.62 -24.13 41.58
N LEU A 525 33.11 -23.32 42.51
CA LEU A 525 34.43 -22.67 42.70
C LEU A 525 34.74 -21.50 41.78
#